data_5a68ade669846967c7d330489dcfb85d
#
_entry.id   5a68ade669846967c7d330489dcfb85d
#
_cell.length_a   1.000
_cell.length_b   1.000
_cell.length_c   1.000
_cell.angle_alpha   90.00
_cell.angle_beta   90.00
_cell.angle_gamma   90.00
#
_symmetry.space_group_name_H-M   'P 1'
#
loop_
_entity.id
_entity.type
_entity.pdbx_description
1 polymer ?
#
loop_
_entity_poly.entity_id
_entity_poly.type
_entity_poly.pdbx_seq_one_letter_code
_entity_poly.pdbx_strand_id
1 'polypeptide(L)'
;NRDISRIVQSYPGVAFSPIGYRNDLIVRSGSPSENRFYLDGVEIPNINHFSTQGASGGPVGILNADLIREVNFYTGAFPTDKGNALSSVLDFKLRDGDMERNSVKATLGASEVSLASNGHLGKKTSYLVSVRQSYLQFLFDMLGLPFLPTFTDAQFKLKTRFDAQNELTVLGPVSY
;
A
#
# COMPACT_ATOMS: atom_id res chain seq x y z
N ASN A 1 2.41 13.11 5.70
CA ASN A 1 2.57 12.40 4.45
C ASN A 1 2.08 10.96 4.65
N ARG A 2 1.11 10.52 3.85
CA ARG A 2 0.49 9.18 3.94
C ARG A 2 1.12 8.18 2.97
N ASP A 3 2.17 8.57 2.28
CA ASP A 3 2.91 7.71 1.36
C ASP A 3 3.88 6.82 2.14
N ILE A 4 3.64 5.52 2.09
CA ILE A 4 4.39 4.52 2.83
C ILE A 4 5.83 4.45 2.32
N SER A 5 6.06 4.59 1.02
CA SER A 5 7.40 4.57 0.44
C SER A 5 8.27 5.67 1.06
N ARG A 6 7.71 6.85 1.28
CA ARG A 6 8.41 7.96 1.92
C ARG A 6 8.69 7.74 3.41
N ILE A 7 7.82 7.01 4.09
CA ILE A 7 8.07 6.61 5.48
C ILE A 7 9.25 5.64 5.52
N VAL A 8 9.26 4.63 4.65
CA VAL A 8 10.35 3.65 4.57
C VAL A 8 11.68 4.30 4.18
N GLN A 9 11.66 5.33 3.33
CA GLN A 9 12.85 6.10 2.97
C GLN A 9 13.53 6.81 4.16
N SER A 10 12.84 6.97 5.28
CA SER A 10 13.42 7.53 6.51
C SER A 10 14.22 6.52 7.35
N TYR A 11 14.17 5.24 7.01
CA TYR A 11 14.90 4.22 7.76
C TYR A 11 16.40 4.19 7.41
N PRO A 12 17.26 3.81 8.36
CA PRO A 12 18.69 3.65 8.12
C PRO A 12 18.98 2.66 6.99
N GLY A 13 19.91 3.00 6.10
CA GLY A 13 20.32 2.14 4.97
C GLY A 13 19.37 2.19 3.76
N VAL A 14 18.37 3.06 3.78
CA VAL A 14 17.49 3.32 2.64
C VAL A 14 17.85 4.67 2.03
N ALA A 15 18.16 4.65 0.74
CA ALA A 15 18.33 5.86 -0.06
C ALA A 15 17.08 6.07 -0.93
N PHE A 16 16.83 7.33 -1.26
CA PHE A 16 15.75 7.69 -2.17
C PHE A 16 16.31 8.03 -3.56
N SER A 17 15.49 7.88 -4.58
CA SER A 17 15.84 8.35 -5.92
C SER A 17 15.97 9.88 -5.92
N PRO A 18 17.03 10.45 -6.51
CA PRO A 18 17.15 11.90 -6.66
C PRO A 18 16.14 12.50 -7.64
N ILE A 19 15.42 11.67 -8.38
CA ILE A 19 14.40 12.09 -9.34
C ILE A 19 13.11 12.34 -8.61
N GLY A 20 12.67 13.59 -8.50
CA GLY A 20 11.60 14.05 -7.62
C GLY A 20 10.20 13.46 -7.87
N TYR A 21 9.96 12.81 -9.01
CA TYR A 21 8.69 12.14 -9.33
C TYR A 21 8.73 10.62 -9.10
N ARG A 22 9.81 10.09 -8.49
CA ARG A 22 9.97 8.66 -8.18
C ARG A 22 10.05 8.47 -6.67
N ASN A 23 9.45 7.38 -6.20
CA ASN A 23 9.53 6.92 -4.82
C ASN A 23 10.29 5.59 -4.73
N ASP A 24 11.34 5.44 -5.54
CA ASP A 24 12.16 4.24 -5.50
C ASP A 24 12.79 4.03 -4.12
N LEU A 25 12.80 2.77 -3.71
CA LEU A 25 13.47 2.31 -2.52
C LEU A 25 14.80 1.68 -2.91
N ILE A 26 15.88 2.33 -2.57
CA ILE A 26 17.25 1.85 -2.78
C ILE A 26 17.79 1.41 -1.42
N VAL A 27 17.82 0.11 -1.18
CA VAL A 27 18.23 -0.46 0.11
C VAL A 27 19.62 -1.05 -0.04
N ARG A 28 20.56 -0.60 0.80
CA ARG A 28 21.97 -1.06 0.79
C ARG A 28 22.62 -1.02 -0.61
N SER A 29 22.35 0.02 -1.36
CA SER A 29 22.83 0.21 -2.75
C SER A 29 22.31 -0.84 -3.75
N GLY A 30 21.30 -1.63 -3.41
CA GLY A 30 20.65 -2.55 -4.33
C GLY A 30 19.74 -1.84 -5.32
N SER A 31 19.40 -2.52 -6.41
CA SER A 31 18.43 -2.01 -7.38
C SER A 31 17.02 -1.91 -6.79
N PRO A 32 16.21 -0.93 -7.17
CA PRO A 32 14.79 -0.88 -6.78
C PRO A 32 14.01 -2.14 -7.12
N SER A 33 14.35 -2.84 -8.19
CA SER A 33 13.71 -4.11 -8.61
C SER A 33 14.08 -5.32 -7.74
N GLU A 34 15.07 -5.19 -6.87
CA GLU A 34 15.52 -6.25 -5.96
C GLU A 34 14.74 -6.30 -4.66
N ASN A 35 13.87 -5.33 -4.42
CA ASN A 35 12.97 -5.31 -3.29
C ASN A 35 11.74 -6.22 -3.56
N ARG A 36 11.22 -6.84 -2.50
CA ARG A 36 9.98 -7.61 -2.54
C ARG A 36 8.98 -7.04 -1.58
N PHE A 37 7.73 -7.04 -2.03
CA PHE A 37 6.62 -6.45 -1.28
C PHE A 37 5.57 -7.53 -1.01
N TYR A 38 5.11 -7.59 0.23
CA TYR A 38 4.08 -8.52 0.66
C TYR A 38 2.95 -7.76 1.34
N LEU A 39 1.73 -8.21 1.11
CA LEU A 39 0.51 -7.70 1.76
C LEU A 39 -0.20 -8.86 2.43
N ASP A 40 -0.22 -8.88 3.78
CA ASP A 40 -0.72 -10.00 4.59
C ASP A 40 -0.16 -11.37 4.15
N GLY A 41 1.13 -11.40 3.76
CA GLY A 41 1.83 -12.62 3.34
C GLY A 41 1.72 -12.96 1.86
N VAL A 42 0.93 -12.24 1.08
CA VAL A 42 0.83 -12.41 -0.38
C VAL A 42 1.79 -11.44 -1.07
N GLU A 43 2.64 -11.95 -1.96
CA GLU A 43 3.54 -11.09 -2.75
C GLU A 43 2.73 -10.20 -3.71
N ILE A 44 3.03 -8.92 -3.69
CA ILE A 44 2.49 -7.92 -4.61
C ILE A 44 3.60 -7.34 -5.46
N PRO A 45 3.35 -7.07 -6.76
CA PRO A 45 4.43 -6.69 -7.69
C PRO A 45 4.97 -5.28 -7.40
N ASN A 46 4.15 -4.42 -6.83
CA ASN A 46 4.49 -3.01 -6.62
C ASN A 46 3.64 -2.37 -5.53
N ILE A 47 4.15 -1.29 -4.93
CA ILE A 47 3.45 -0.52 -3.89
C ILE A 47 3.07 0.89 -4.33
N ASN A 48 3.46 1.29 -5.55
CA ASN A 48 3.21 2.62 -6.08
C ASN A 48 2.59 2.57 -7.48
N HIS A 49 1.71 3.53 -7.75
CA HIS A 49 1.19 3.82 -9.08
C HIS A 49 2.29 4.38 -9.99
N PHE A 50 2.10 4.27 -11.30
CA PHE A 50 2.97 4.83 -12.34
C PHE A 50 4.42 4.37 -12.24
N SER A 51 4.65 3.16 -11.74
CA SER A 51 6.00 2.60 -11.74
C SER A 51 6.38 2.15 -13.15
N THR A 52 7.63 2.41 -13.51
CA THR A 52 8.23 1.99 -14.76
C THR A 52 8.99 0.68 -14.57
N GLN A 53 9.32 0.00 -15.67
CA GLN A 53 10.10 -1.23 -15.62
C GLN A 53 11.44 -1.01 -14.89
N GLY A 54 11.78 -1.89 -13.97
CA GLY A 54 13.01 -1.80 -13.15
C GLY A 54 12.94 -0.82 -12.00
N ALA A 55 11.81 -0.13 -11.81
CA ALA A 55 11.55 0.76 -10.68
C ALA A 55 10.68 0.07 -9.64
N SER A 56 10.85 0.41 -8.36
CA SER A 56 9.94 0.01 -7.29
C SER A 56 8.96 1.13 -6.91
N GLY A 57 9.10 2.30 -7.52
CA GLY A 57 8.36 3.47 -7.10
C GLY A 57 7.92 4.39 -8.22
N GLY A 58 6.66 4.77 -8.18
CA GLY A 58 6.08 5.94 -8.83
C GLY A 58 5.74 7.00 -7.78
N PRO A 59 5.14 8.12 -8.20
CA PRO A 59 4.92 9.27 -7.32
C PRO A 59 3.88 9.06 -6.23
N VAL A 60 3.03 8.06 -6.33
CA VAL A 60 1.88 7.84 -5.44
C VAL A 60 1.78 6.37 -5.03
N GLY A 61 1.63 6.12 -3.73
CA GLY A 61 1.47 4.77 -3.20
C GLY A 61 0.09 4.18 -3.51
N ILE A 62 0.05 2.89 -3.91
CA ILE A 62 -1.19 2.12 -4.09
C ILE A 62 -1.83 1.82 -2.74
N LEU A 63 -1.01 1.50 -1.74
CA LEU A 63 -1.52 1.10 -0.44
C LEU A 63 -2.01 2.30 0.37
N ASN A 64 -3.22 2.22 0.89
CA ASN A 64 -3.74 3.21 1.82
C ASN A 64 -3.13 3.00 3.21
N ALA A 65 -2.33 3.96 3.66
CA ALA A 65 -1.66 3.91 4.95
C ALA A 65 -2.63 3.79 6.15
N ASP A 66 -3.84 4.29 6.02
CA ASP A 66 -4.87 4.21 7.08
C ASP A 66 -5.31 2.75 7.35
N LEU A 67 -5.13 1.85 6.39
CA LEU A 67 -5.50 0.44 6.51
C LEU A 67 -4.37 -0.41 7.07
N ILE A 68 -3.14 0.10 7.11
CA ILE A 68 -1.97 -0.65 7.56
C ILE A 68 -1.87 -0.59 9.08
N ARG A 69 -1.65 -1.76 9.68
CA ARG A 69 -1.38 -1.91 11.10
C ARG A 69 0.12 -1.91 11.39
N GLU A 70 0.89 -2.57 10.53
CA GLU A 70 2.29 -2.87 10.79
C GLU A 70 3.04 -3.00 9.45
N VAL A 71 4.29 -2.58 9.45
CA VAL A 71 5.22 -2.77 8.34
C VAL A 71 6.47 -3.44 8.88
N ASN A 72 6.76 -4.65 8.44
CA ASN A 72 8.00 -5.35 8.74
C ASN A 72 8.99 -5.11 7.59
N PHE A 73 10.12 -4.51 7.91
CA PHE A 73 11.15 -4.17 6.95
C PHE A 73 12.41 -4.98 7.22
N TYR A 74 12.76 -5.85 6.30
CA TYR A 74 13.95 -6.70 6.36
C TYR A 74 14.96 -6.23 5.33
N THR A 75 16.19 -5.93 5.76
CA THR A 75 17.30 -5.53 4.89
C THR A 75 18.39 -6.62 4.77
N GLY A 76 18.11 -7.80 5.28
CA GLY A 76 18.96 -9.00 5.30
C GLY A 76 18.36 -10.02 6.22
N ALA A 77 18.88 -11.26 6.24
CA ALA A 77 18.34 -12.38 7.00
C ALA A 77 16.83 -12.54 6.75
N PHE A 78 16.44 -12.65 5.49
CA PHE A 78 15.04 -12.75 5.10
C PHE A 78 14.38 -13.97 5.70
N PRO A 79 13.10 -13.88 6.13
CA PRO A 79 12.32 -15.02 6.55
C PRO A 79 12.27 -16.10 5.45
N THR A 80 12.22 -17.37 5.83
CA THR A 80 12.27 -18.49 4.89
C THR A 80 11.07 -18.57 3.95
N ASP A 81 9.96 -17.96 4.31
CA ASP A 81 8.74 -17.83 3.51
C ASP A 81 8.76 -16.65 2.54
N LYS A 82 9.82 -15.83 2.56
CA LYS A 82 10.00 -14.63 1.72
C LYS A 82 11.18 -14.84 0.76
N GLY A 83 10.91 -15.55 -0.34
CA GLY A 83 11.92 -15.86 -1.35
C GLY A 83 12.23 -14.73 -2.33
N ASN A 84 13.26 -14.93 -3.16
CA ASN A 84 13.63 -14.07 -4.30
C ASN A 84 13.94 -12.61 -3.99
N ALA A 85 14.17 -12.25 -2.74
CA ALA A 85 14.62 -10.92 -2.35
C ALA A 85 16.14 -10.85 -2.36
N LEU A 86 16.70 -9.81 -2.97
CA LEU A 86 18.15 -9.57 -3.01
C LEU A 86 18.54 -8.37 -2.14
N SER A 87 17.70 -7.34 -2.10
CA SER A 87 17.98 -6.09 -1.39
C SER A 87 17.15 -5.94 -0.13
N SER A 88 15.83 -6.01 -0.24
CA SER A 88 14.94 -5.93 0.93
C SER A 88 13.62 -6.65 0.76
N VAL A 89 12.96 -6.90 1.90
CA VAL A 89 11.57 -7.37 1.97
C VAL A 89 10.78 -6.39 2.82
N LEU A 90 9.65 -5.92 2.29
CA LEU A 90 8.65 -5.16 3.01
C LEU A 90 7.37 -6.00 3.12
N ASP A 91 6.99 -6.33 4.34
CA ASP A 91 5.76 -7.10 4.62
C ASP A 91 4.76 -6.20 5.35
N PHE A 92 3.72 -5.81 4.64
CA PHE A 92 2.64 -4.96 5.13
C PHE A 92 1.54 -5.82 5.73
N LYS A 93 1.14 -5.51 6.95
CA LYS A 93 0.01 -6.14 7.62
C LYS A 93 -1.15 -5.17 7.67
N LEU A 94 -2.27 -5.54 7.06
CA LEU A 94 -3.50 -4.78 7.16
C LEU A 94 -4.14 -4.94 8.54
N ARG A 95 -4.90 -3.93 8.94
CA ARG A 95 -5.79 -4.02 10.09
C ARG A 95 -6.89 -5.03 9.80
N ASP A 96 -7.46 -5.61 10.83
CA ASP A 96 -8.72 -6.31 10.71
C ASP A 96 -9.87 -5.31 10.91
N GLY A 97 -11.04 -5.61 10.38
CA GLY A 97 -12.24 -4.82 10.64
C GLY A 97 -12.65 -4.88 12.11
N ASP A 98 -13.27 -3.82 12.59
CA ASP A 98 -13.72 -3.71 13.97
C ASP A 98 -14.93 -4.64 14.19
N MET A 99 -14.85 -5.51 15.20
CA MET A 99 -15.93 -6.45 15.53
C MET A 99 -16.97 -5.84 16.47
N GLU A 100 -16.75 -4.64 17.00
CA GLU A 100 -17.64 -3.99 17.95
C GLU A 100 -18.53 -2.95 17.29
N ARG A 101 -17.98 -2.24 16.27
CA ARG A 101 -18.70 -1.16 15.59
C ARG A 101 -18.31 -1.00 14.14
N ASN A 102 -19.25 -0.54 13.34
CA ASN A 102 -19.01 -0.12 11.97
C ASN A 102 -18.63 1.36 11.95
N SER A 103 -17.64 1.71 11.17
CA SER A 103 -17.19 3.09 10.99
C SER A 103 -16.91 3.40 9.54
N VAL A 104 -17.15 4.66 9.17
CA VAL A 104 -16.85 5.20 7.85
C VAL A 104 -16.01 6.45 8.02
N LYS A 105 -14.94 6.54 7.25
CA LYS A 105 -14.02 7.70 7.22
C LYS A 105 -13.95 8.23 5.80
N ALA A 106 -14.40 9.47 5.62
CA ALA A 106 -14.16 10.22 4.39
C ALA A 106 -12.95 11.15 4.59
N THR A 107 -12.08 11.21 3.60
CA THR A 107 -10.91 12.09 3.65
C THR A 107 -10.81 12.87 2.34
N LEU A 108 -10.62 14.17 2.48
CA LEU A 108 -10.29 15.06 1.37
C LEU A 108 -8.83 15.50 1.56
N GLY A 109 -7.97 15.06 0.68
CA GLY A 109 -6.55 15.42 0.63
C GLY A 109 -6.29 16.56 -0.36
N ALA A 110 -5.01 16.92 -0.54
CA ALA A 110 -4.64 17.94 -1.53
C ALA A 110 -4.70 17.44 -2.98
N SER A 111 -4.69 16.12 -3.19
CA SER A 111 -4.58 15.49 -4.52
C SER A 111 -5.59 14.36 -4.74
N GLU A 112 -6.29 13.95 -3.68
CA GLU A 112 -7.14 12.76 -3.69
C GLU A 112 -8.33 12.90 -2.74
N VAL A 113 -9.39 12.21 -3.05
CA VAL A 113 -10.51 11.93 -2.15
C VAL A 113 -10.50 10.44 -1.82
N SER A 114 -10.77 10.10 -0.58
CA SER A 114 -10.87 8.71 -0.15
C SER A 114 -12.07 8.47 0.76
N LEU A 115 -12.62 7.27 0.62
CA LEU A 115 -13.65 6.73 1.49
C LEU A 115 -13.18 5.38 2.01
N ALA A 116 -13.12 5.23 3.32
CA ALA A 116 -12.78 3.98 3.97
C ALA A 116 -13.90 3.57 4.92
N SER A 117 -14.23 2.28 4.94
CA SER A 117 -15.18 1.69 5.86
C SER A 117 -14.57 0.47 6.51
N ASN A 118 -14.77 0.33 7.80
CA ASN A 118 -14.39 -0.87 8.53
C ASN A 118 -15.48 -1.26 9.53
N GLY A 119 -15.56 -2.56 9.83
CA GLY A 119 -16.55 -3.06 10.77
C GLY A 119 -16.76 -4.55 10.61
N HIS A 120 -17.98 -4.99 10.93
CA HIS A 120 -18.33 -6.40 10.92
C HIS A 120 -19.65 -6.68 10.18
N LEU A 121 -19.73 -7.89 9.64
CA LEU A 121 -20.91 -8.49 9.04
C LEU A 121 -21.33 -9.67 9.92
N GLY A 122 -22.23 -9.41 10.90
CA GLY A 122 -22.60 -10.40 11.89
C GLY A 122 -21.49 -10.66 12.93
N LYS A 123 -21.51 -11.85 13.56
CA LYS A 123 -20.64 -12.17 14.71
C LYS A 123 -19.29 -12.81 14.34
N LYS A 124 -19.09 -13.18 13.09
CA LYS A 124 -17.92 -13.98 12.68
C LYS A 124 -17.09 -13.36 11.57
N THR A 125 -17.60 -12.33 10.91
CA THR A 125 -16.97 -11.74 9.75
C THR A 125 -16.67 -10.27 10.00
N SER A 126 -15.43 -9.88 9.84
CA SER A 126 -15.01 -8.47 9.79
C SER A 126 -14.67 -8.05 8.37
N TYR A 127 -14.83 -6.76 8.08
CA TYR A 127 -14.49 -6.19 6.80
C TYR A 127 -13.71 -4.89 6.92
N LEU A 128 -12.89 -4.66 5.92
CA LEU A 128 -12.14 -3.43 5.72
C LEU A 128 -12.18 -3.10 4.23
N VAL A 129 -12.65 -1.92 3.88
CA VAL A 129 -12.75 -1.47 2.47
C VAL A 129 -12.29 -0.03 2.39
N SER A 130 -11.55 0.29 1.33
CA SER A 130 -11.15 1.66 1.01
C SER A 130 -11.20 1.87 -0.49
N VAL A 131 -11.70 3.04 -0.90
CA VAL A 131 -11.66 3.50 -2.28
C VAL A 131 -11.01 4.89 -2.29
N ARG A 132 -10.07 5.11 -3.21
CA ARG A 132 -9.42 6.40 -3.42
C ARG A 132 -9.50 6.79 -4.88
N GLN A 133 -9.72 8.07 -5.11
CA GLN A 133 -9.75 8.69 -6.42
C GLN A 133 -8.86 9.93 -6.43
N SER A 134 -7.94 10.00 -7.37
CA SER A 134 -7.14 11.19 -7.61
C SER A 134 -7.94 12.23 -8.39
N TYR A 135 -7.73 13.49 -8.06
CA TYR A 135 -8.17 14.64 -8.87
C TYR A 135 -7.00 15.52 -9.35
N LEU A 136 -5.79 14.97 -9.34
CA LEU A 136 -4.58 15.66 -9.82
C LEU A 136 -4.74 16.14 -11.27
N GLN A 137 -5.46 15.39 -12.11
CA GLN A 137 -5.75 15.79 -13.47
C GLN A 137 -6.39 17.18 -13.53
N PHE A 138 -7.41 17.42 -12.73
CA PHE A 138 -8.10 18.71 -12.68
C PHE A 138 -7.16 19.86 -12.27
N LEU A 139 -6.31 19.61 -11.26
CA LEU A 139 -5.34 20.60 -10.80
C LEU A 139 -4.27 20.90 -11.87
N PHE A 140 -3.77 19.87 -12.54
CA PHE A 140 -2.73 20.02 -13.55
C PHE A 140 -3.24 20.66 -14.83
N ASP A 141 -4.48 20.35 -15.20
CA ASP A 141 -5.17 21.01 -16.33
C ASP A 141 -5.34 22.53 -16.06
N MET A 142 -5.75 22.90 -14.85
CA MET A 142 -5.82 24.33 -14.46
C MET A 142 -4.47 25.05 -14.49
N LEU A 143 -3.37 24.31 -14.27
CA LEU A 143 -1.99 24.85 -14.32
C LEU A 143 -1.38 24.77 -15.72
N GLY A 144 -2.09 24.24 -16.71
CA GLY A 144 -1.60 24.10 -18.09
C GLY A 144 -0.45 23.10 -18.23
N LEU A 145 -0.36 22.09 -17.34
CA LEU A 145 0.68 21.08 -17.39
C LEU A 145 0.33 19.97 -18.38
N PRO A 146 1.28 19.49 -19.17
CA PRO A 146 1.03 18.47 -20.21
C PRO A 146 0.82 17.05 -19.67
N PHE A 147 1.10 16.81 -18.39
CA PHE A 147 0.97 15.52 -17.74
C PHE A 147 -0.23 15.51 -16.79
N LEU A 148 -1.16 14.59 -17.01
CA LEU A 148 -2.42 14.49 -16.29
C LEU A 148 -2.51 13.15 -15.53
N PRO A 149 -1.82 12.99 -14.39
CA PRO A 149 -1.85 11.75 -13.65
C PRO A 149 -3.21 11.56 -12.97
N THR A 150 -3.84 10.44 -13.26
CA THR A 150 -5.05 10.00 -12.56
C THR A 150 -4.85 8.60 -12.03
N PHE A 151 -5.43 8.30 -10.89
CA PHE A 151 -5.53 6.94 -10.39
C PHE A 151 -6.83 6.74 -9.65
N THR A 152 -7.32 5.53 -9.71
CA THR A 152 -8.41 5.03 -8.88
C THR A 152 -7.92 3.75 -8.26
N ASP A 153 -8.00 3.63 -6.97
CA ASP A 153 -7.70 2.37 -6.29
C ASP A 153 -8.78 1.99 -5.29
N ALA A 154 -8.92 0.70 -5.13
CA ALA A 154 -9.77 0.12 -4.12
C ALA A 154 -8.99 -0.99 -3.41
N GLN A 155 -9.16 -1.09 -2.11
CA GLN A 155 -8.57 -2.13 -1.29
C GLN A 155 -9.64 -2.71 -0.41
N PHE A 156 -9.63 -4.03 -0.26
CA PHE A 156 -10.55 -4.70 0.64
C PHE A 156 -9.87 -5.85 1.38
N LYS A 157 -10.36 -6.12 2.56
CA LYS A 157 -10.06 -7.31 3.34
C LYS A 157 -11.33 -7.78 4.02
N LEU A 158 -11.66 -9.03 3.79
CA LEU A 158 -12.76 -9.73 4.44
C LEU A 158 -12.18 -10.89 5.23
N LYS A 159 -12.47 -10.95 6.52
CA LYS A 159 -11.97 -12.00 7.39
C LYS A 159 -13.13 -12.66 8.09
N THR A 160 -13.33 -13.96 7.85
CA THR A 160 -14.38 -14.77 8.44
C THR A 160 -13.78 -15.86 9.30
N ARG A 161 -14.17 -15.90 10.57
CA ARG A 161 -13.77 -16.96 11.50
C ARG A 161 -14.91 -17.96 11.63
N PHE A 162 -14.71 -19.16 11.11
CA PHE A 162 -15.68 -20.23 11.18
C PHE A 162 -15.73 -20.86 12.58
N ASP A 163 -14.54 -21.14 13.13
CA ASP A 163 -14.35 -21.71 14.47
C ASP A 163 -13.00 -21.24 15.08
N ALA A 164 -12.57 -21.83 16.19
CA ALA A 164 -11.33 -21.46 16.88
C ALA A 164 -10.05 -21.77 16.09
N GLN A 165 -10.12 -22.65 15.10
CA GLN A 165 -8.96 -23.15 14.35
C GLN A 165 -9.01 -22.77 12.87
N ASN A 166 -10.19 -22.39 12.36
CA ASN A 166 -10.41 -22.14 10.93
C ASN A 166 -10.87 -20.70 10.69
N GLU A 167 -10.09 -19.98 9.92
CA GLU A 167 -10.44 -18.65 9.40
C GLU A 167 -10.17 -18.55 7.91
N LEU A 168 -10.96 -17.77 7.22
CA LEU A 168 -10.78 -17.40 5.83
C LEU A 168 -10.54 -15.91 5.73
N THR A 169 -9.45 -15.53 5.10
CA THR A 169 -9.17 -14.15 4.74
C THR A 169 -9.16 -13.99 3.23
N VAL A 170 -9.96 -13.08 2.73
CA VAL A 170 -9.96 -12.66 1.32
C VAL A 170 -9.56 -11.21 1.28
N LEU A 171 -8.54 -10.90 0.52
CA LEU A 171 -8.03 -9.53 0.38
C LEU A 171 -7.60 -9.25 -1.06
N GLY A 172 -7.56 -8.00 -1.43
CA GLY A 172 -7.03 -7.58 -2.72
C GLY A 172 -6.95 -6.06 -2.86
N PRO A 173 -5.84 -5.56 -3.41
CA PRO A 173 -5.77 -4.24 -4.01
C PRO A 173 -6.25 -4.34 -5.47
N VAL A 174 -7.01 -3.35 -5.91
CA VAL A 174 -7.39 -3.13 -7.31
C VAL A 174 -7.02 -1.71 -7.65
N SER A 175 -6.27 -1.51 -8.73
CA SER A 175 -5.87 -0.18 -9.19
C SER A 175 -6.05 -0.04 -10.70
N TYR A 176 -6.46 1.17 -11.10
CA TYR A 176 -6.63 1.58 -12.48
C TYR A 176 -5.97 2.92 -12.73
#